data_f2a5f5662fb3246a2d93e00df5f31cb2
#
_entry.id   f2a5f5662fb3246a2d93e00df5f31cb2
#
_cell.length_a   1.000
_cell.length_b   1.000
_cell.length_c   1.000
_cell.angle_alpha   90.00
_cell.angle_beta   90.00
_cell.angle_gamma   90.00
#
_symmetry.space_group_name_H-M   'P 1'
#
loop_
_entity.id
_entity.type
_entity.pdbx_description
1 polymer ?
#
loop_
_entity_poly.entity_id
_entity_poly.type
_entity_poly.pdbx_seq_one_letter_code
_entity_poly.pdbx_strand_id
1 'polypeptide(L)'
;MKRASYSVETKYKAVEMKAAGFPTKEIMKELNIRNRTQVKNWWRWYRNGESYRFSQHVGKQYTYGYRKITALINQCYTSPINHKRVQRMMQKHHLNCRVRPKKTTKIGKPYYKTDNLLQRQFKASCPMEVLTTDITYLPFGHSMLYLSSIMDIYNREIVAYKIDDKQDQSLVNDTLNQIDIPEGCILHSDQGSVYTSYAYYQLCEEKGIIRSMSRKGTPADNAPIESFHSSLKSETFYINNQLNNSNHIVIDIVENTLKTIIIIEFNKN
;
A
#
# COMPACT_ATOMS: atom_id res chain seq x y z
N MET A 1 -25.52 4.27 10.47
CA MET A 1 -24.95 3.95 11.81
C MET A 1 -23.69 3.10 11.63
N LYS A 2 -22.52 3.55 12.11
CA LYS A 2 -21.29 2.73 12.11
C LYS A 2 -21.47 1.58 13.11
N ARG A 3 -21.24 0.33 12.66
CA ARG A 3 -21.26 -0.86 13.53
C ARG A 3 -20.09 -0.76 14.53
N ALA A 4 -20.37 -0.80 15.82
CA ALA A 4 -19.32 -0.85 16.85
C ALA A 4 -18.54 -2.17 16.73
N SER A 5 -17.21 -2.07 16.65
CA SER A 5 -16.30 -3.22 16.71
C SER A 5 -15.80 -3.38 18.15
N TYR A 6 -15.74 -4.61 18.66
CA TYR A 6 -15.27 -4.94 19.99
C TYR A 6 -14.01 -5.79 19.91
N SER A 7 -13.09 -5.61 20.85
CA SER A 7 -11.85 -6.39 20.90
C SER A 7 -12.15 -7.88 21.13
N VAL A 8 -11.19 -8.72 20.82
CA VAL A 8 -11.27 -10.17 21.05
C VAL A 8 -11.43 -10.46 22.55
N GLU A 9 -10.70 -9.74 23.39
CA GLU A 9 -10.75 -9.82 24.84
C GLU A 9 -12.15 -9.48 25.39
N THR A 10 -12.77 -8.40 24.89
CA THR A 10 -14.14 -8.03 25.26
C THR A 10 -15.14 -9.13 24.91
N LYS A 11 -14.95 -9.81 23.78
CA LYS A 11 -15.83 -10.92 23.35
C LYS A 11 -15.67 -12.14 24.24
N TYR A 12 -14.43 -12.51 24.61
CA TYR A 12 -14.17 -13.60 25.55
C TYR A 12 -14.74 -13.29 26.94
N LYS A 13 -14.47 -12.10 27.49
CA LYS A 13 -15.00 -11.67 28.81
C LYS A 13 -16.52 -11.68 28.83
N ALA A 14 -17.18 -11.24 27.75
CA ALA A 14 -18.65 -11.30 27.65
C ALA A 14 -19.19 -12.73 27.67
N VAL A 15 -18.48 -13.67 27.11
CA VAL A 15 -18.87 -15.08 27.05
C VAL A 15 -18.59 -15.79 28.39
N GLU A 16 -17.48 -15.49 29.05
CA GLU A 16 -17.13 -15.98 30.39
C GLU A 16 -18.17 -15.52 31.44
N MET A 17 -18.51 -14.22 31.42
CA MET A 17 -19.59 -13.71 32.27
C MET A 17 -20.92 -14.41 31.97
N LYS A 18 -21.20 -14.71 30.71
CA LYS A 18 -22.42 -15.43 30.32
C LYS A 18 -22.41 -16.87 30.80
N ALA A 19 -21.27 -17.55 30.77
CA ALA A 19 -21.06 -18.89 31.32
C ALA A 19 -21.21 -18.92 32.84
N ALA A 20 -20.77 -17.84 33.52
CA ALA A 20 -20.95 -17.66 34.96
C ALA A 20 -22.40 -17.27 35.38
N GLY A 21 -23.34 -17.21 34.42
CA GLY A 21 -24.77 -16.99 34.70
C GLY A 21 -25.22 -15.52 34.68
N PHE A 22 -24.34 -14.56 34.39
CA PHE A 22 -24.73 -13.14 34.39
C PHE A 22 -25.80 -12.84 33.33
N PRO A 23 -26.78 -12.00 33.65
CA PRO A 23 -27.82 -11.59 32.69
C PRO A 23 -27.21 -10.70 31.61
N THR A 24 -27.71 -10.85 30.36
CA THR A 24 -27.16 -10.13 29.19
C THR A 24 -27.16 -8.60 29.35
N LYS A 25 -28.11 -8.05 30.09
CA LYS A 25 -28.18 -6.61 30.40
C LYS A 25 -26.97 -6.12 31.21
N GLU A 26 -26.57 -6.91 32.18
CA GLU A 26 -25.44 -6.64 33.08
C GLU A 26 -24.10 -6.72 32.33
N ILE A 27 -23.91 -7.77 31.50
CA ILE A 27 -22.78 -7.94 30.63
C ILE A 27 -22.63 -6.74 29.68
N MET A 28 -23.76 -6.28 29.13
CA MET A 28 -23.75 -5.10 28.22
C MET A 28 -23.34 -3.82 28.93
N LYS A 29 -23.78 -3.64 30.20
CA LYS A 29 -23.43 -2.48 31.02
C LYS A 29 -21.96 -2.49 31.38
N GLU A 30 -21.46 -3.62 31.88
CA GLU A 30 -20.09 -3.81 32.36
C GLU A 30 -19.06 -3.63 31.24
N LEU A 31 -19.35 -4.21 30.06
CA LEU A 31 -18.43 -4.20 28.91
C LEU A 31 -18.75 -3.12 27.86
N ASN A 32 -19.64 -2.18 28.19
CA ASN A 32 -20.07 -1.10 27.30
C ASN A 32 -20.51 -1.61 25.88
N ILE A 33 -21.28 -2.71 25.88
CA ILE A 33 -21.74 -3.32 24.62
C ILE A 33 -23.10 -2.73 24.25
N ARG A 34 -23.18 -2.08 23.09
CA ARG A 34 -24.38 -1.35 22.65
C ARG A 34 -25.47 -2.26 22.08
N ASN A 35 -25.14 -3.45 21.63
CA ASN A 35 -26.10 -4.31 20.92
C ASN A 35 -26.20 -5.70 21.57
N ARG A 36 -27.41 -5.99 22.10
CA ARG A 36 -27.76 -7.26 22.76
C ARG A 36 -27.53 -8.48 21.83
N THR A 37 -27.77 -8.32 20.54
CA THR A 37 -27.63 -9.42 19.56
C THR A 37 -26.17 -9.86 19.43
N GLN A 38 -25.21 -8.98 19.66
CA GLN A 38 -23.78 -9.34 19.61
C GLN A 38 -23.41 -10.30 20.74
N VAL A 39 -23.84 -10.02 21.99
CA VAL A 39 -23.59 -10.92 23.12
C VAL A 39 -24.23 -12.29 22.87
N LYS A 40 -25.47 -12.33 22.36
CA LYS A 40 -26.15 -13.59 22.01
C LYS A 40 -25.41 -14.37 20.93
N ASN A 41 -24.90 -13.69 19.91
CA ASN A 41 -24.14 -14.33 18.84
C ASN A 41 -22.80 -14.87 19.34
N TRP A 42 -22.05 -14.10 20.16
CA TRP A 42 -20.79 -14.57 20.74
C TRP A 42 -21.01 -15.78 21.63
N TRP A 43 -22.07 -15.79 22.47
CA TRP A 43 -22.46 -16.92 23.30
C TRP A 43 -22.79 -18.16 22.47
N ARG A 44 -23.54 -18.01 21.38
CA ARG A 44 -23.84 -19.11 20.44
C ARG A 44 -22.58 -19.68 19.82
N TRP A 45 -21.67 -18.81 19.33
CA TRP A 45 -20.41 -19.25 18.72
C TRP A 45 -19.53 -20.00 19.73
N TYR A 46 -19.43 -19.52 20.96
CA TYR A 46 -18.70 -20.19 22.02
C TYR A 46 -19.25 -21.59 22.31
N ARG A 47 -20.57 -21.71 22.51
CA ARG A 47 -21.23 -22.99 22.75
C ARG A 47 -21.07 -23.98 21.61
N ASN A 48 -20.97 -23.51 20.38
CA ASN A 48 -20.80 -24.34 19.18
C ASN A 48 -19.32 -24.64 18.88
N GLY A 49 -18.35 -24.27 19.75
CA GLY A 49 -16.92 -24.44 19.49
C GLY A 49 -16.37 -23.54 18.39
N GLU A 50 -17.12 -22.51 17.98
CA GLU A 50 -16.75 -21.56 16.91
C GLU A 50 -16.01 -20.32 17.45
N SER A 51 -15.23 -20.47 18.54
CA SER A 51 -14.49 -19.37 19.19
C SER A 51 -13.48 -18.67 18.27
N TYR A 52 -13.01 -19.33 17.20
CA TYR A 52 -12.20 -18.72 16.15
C TYR A 52 -12.88 -17.50 15.51
N ARG A 53 -14.22 -17.39 15.59
CA ARG A 53 -14.97 -16.22 15.10
C ARG A 53 -14.74 -14.97 15.94
N PHE A 54 -14.21 -15.06 17.14
CA PHE A 54 -13.92 -13.90 17.99
C PHE A 54 -12.76 -13.07 17.44
N SER A 55 -11.77 -13.73 16.85
CA SER A 55 -10.64 -13.09 16.19
C SER A 55 -10.99 -12.58 14.77
N GLN A 56 -12.17 -12.97 14.23
CA GLN A 56 -12.62 -12.42 12.96
C GLN A 56 -13.02 -10.95 13.15
N HIS A 57 -12.24 -10.04 12.62
CA HIS A 57 -12.63 -8.63 12.49
C HIS A 57 -13.84 -8.53 11.54
N VAL A 58 -15.02 -8.38 12.11
CA VAL A 58 -16.24 -8.09 11.36
C VAL A 58 -16.06 -6.75 10.67
N GLY A 59 -15.75 -6.78 9.37
CA GLY A 59 -15.66 -5.59 8.53
C GLY A 59 -14.31 -5.29 7.91
N LYS A 60 -13.21 -5.96 8.26
CA LYS A 60 -11.96 -5.87 7.50
C LYS A 60 -11.86 -7.03 6.52
N GLN A 61 -11.83 -6.65 5.27
CA GLN A 61 -11.73 -7.43 4.06
C GLN A 61 -10.79 -8.63 4.22
N TYR A 62 -11.23 -9.78 3.74
CA TYR A 62 -10.37 -10.94 3.53
C TYR A 62 -9.28 -10.56 2.53
N THR A 63 -8.11 -10.14 3.03
CA THR A 63 -7.00 -9.68 2.19
C THR A 63 -6.11 -10.82 1.74
N TYR A 64 -6.24 -11.99 2.38
CA TYR A 64 -5.40 -13.14 2.07
C TYR A 64 -6.08 -14.12 1.12
N GLY A 65 -5.42 -14.41 0.01
CA GLY A 65 -5.82 -15.47 -0.89
C GLY A 65 -5.54 -16.86 -0.29
N TYR A 66 -6.17 -17.90 -0.87
CA TYR A 66 -6.08 -19.28 -0.37
C TYR A 66 -4.65 -19.79 -0.21
N ARG A 67 -3.69 -19.37 -1.06
CA ARG A 67 -2.28 -19.78 -0.95
C ARG A 67 -1.62 -19.27 0.33
N LYS A 68 -1.83 -17.99 0.67
CA LYS A 68 -1.30 -17.39 1.90
C LYS A 68 -1.94 -18.01 3.15
N ILE A 69 -3.26 -18.24 3.10
CA ILE A 69 -3.98 -18.94 4.18
C ILE A 69 -3.47 -20.36 4.34
N THR A 70 -3.21 -21.09 3.24
CA THR A 70 -2.63 -22.45 3.31
C THR A 70 -1.26 -22.43 3.98
N ALA A 71 -0.40 -21.48 3.63
CA ALA A 71 0.92 -21.36 4.24
C ALA A 71 0.83 -21.10 5.75
N LEU A 72 -0.06 -20.21 6.19
CA LEU A 72 -0.30 -19.93 7.62
C LEU A 72 -0.84 -21.16 8.37
N ILE A 73 -1.79 -21.88 7.78
CA ILE A 73 -2.33 -23.11 8.38
C ILE A 73 -1.21 -24.16 8.54
N ASN A 74 -0.40 -24.36 7.51
CA ASN A 74 0.68 -25.36 7.53
C ASN A 74 1.82 -25.00 8.50
N GLN A 75 1.94 -23.74 8.93
CA GLN A 75 2.84 -23.37 10.03
C GLN A 75 2.31 -23.78 11.40
N CYS A 76 0.99 -23.89 11.55
CA CYS A 76 0.35 -24.21 12.84
C CYS A 76 0.05 -25.70 13.03
N TYR A 77 0.09 -26.51 11.96
CA TYR A 77 -0.28 -27.91 11.99
C TYR A 77 0.86 -28.80 11.49
N THR A 78 1.06 -29.94 12.13
CA THR A 78 2.08 -30.93 11.77
C THR A 78 1.81 -31.65 10.43
N SER A 79 0.56 -31.78 10.04
CA SER A 79 0.17 -32.40 8.76
C SER A 79 -0.13 -31.32 7.72
N PRO A 80 0.60 -31.27 6.59
CA PRO A 80 0.39 -30.24 5.58
C PRO A 80 -0.95 -30.40 4.86
N ILE A 81 -1.70 -29.33 4.77
CA ILE A 81 -2.98 -29.26 4.08
C ILE A 81 -2.76 -28.79 2.65
N ASN A 82 -3.40 -29.46 1.68
CA ASN A 82 -3.31 -29.08 0.27
C ASN A 82 -4.09 -27.77 0.02
N HIS A 83 -3.48 -26.85 -0.71
CA HIS A 83 -4.06 -25.55 -1.06
C HIS A 83 -5.41 -25.65 -1.80
N LYS A 84 -5.64 -26.70 -2.61
CA LYS A 84 -6.91 -26.95 -3.27
C LYS A 84 -8.06 -27.23 -2.27
N ARG A 85 -7.75 -27.86 -1.14
CA ARG A 85 -8.71 -28.10 -0.06
C ARG A 85 -9.08 -26.79 0.61
N VAL A 86 -8.10 -25.94 0.90
CA VAL A 86 -8.30 -24.62 1.50
C VAL A 86 -9.12 -23.72 0.56
N GLN A 87 -8.82 -23.74 -0.74
CA GLN A 87 -9.56 -22.98 -1.74
C GLN A 87 -11.04 -23.39 -1.78
N ARG A 88 -11.34 -24.69 -1.83
CA ARG A 88 -12.73 -25.20 -1.81
C ARG A 88 -13.48 -24.81 -0.54
N MET A 89 -12.80 -24.88 0.62
CA MET A 89 -13.40 -24.46 1.90
C MET A 89 -13.70 -22.96 1.91
N MET A 90 -12.76 -22.13 1.42
CA MET A 90 -12.97 -20.69 1.31
C MET A 90 -14.14 -20.34 0.38
N GLN A 91 -14.27 -21.03 -0.75
CA GLN A 91 -15.42 -20.86 -1.68
C GLN A 91 -16.74 -21.26 -1.01
N LYS A 92 -16.78 -22.44 -0.39
CA LYS A 92 -17.98 -22.95 0.30
C LYS A 92 -18.49 -22.02 1.40
N HIS A 93 -17.57 -21.33 2.10
CA HIS A 93 -17.92 -20.44 3.20
C HIS A 93 -17.90 -18.96 2.82
N HIS A 94 -17.83 -18.63 1.52
CA HIS A 94 -17.79 -17.25 1.00
C HIS A 94 -16.65 -16.40 1.61
N LEU A 95 -15.51 -17.02 1.89
CA LEU A 95 -14.31 -16.40 2.47
C LEU A 95 -13.31 -15.96 1.39
N ASN A 96 -13.74 -15.79 0.15
CA ASN A 96 -12.86 -15.41 -0.95
C ASN A 96 -12.19 -14.06 -0.71
N CYS A 97 -10.91 -13.98 -1.08
CA CYS A 97 -10.18 -12.72 -1.04
C CYS A 97 -10.89 -11.67 -1.88
N ARG A 98 -11.23 -10.54 -1.27
CA ARG A 98 -11.80 -9.40 -1.98
C ARG A 98 -10.68 -8.54 -2.53
N VAL A 99 -10.40 -8.72 -3.81
CA VAL A 99 -9.50 -7.82 -4.53
C VAL A 99 -10.19 -6.46 -4.66
N ARG A 100 -9.46 -5.39 -4.34
CA ARG A 100 -9.98 -4.03 -4.51
C ARG A 100 -10.36 -3.84 -5.98
N PRO A 101 -11.61 -3.46 -6.30
CA PRO A 101 -11.99 -3.23 -7.70
C PRO A 101 -11.07 -2.16 -8.30
N LYS A 102 -10.53 -2.43 -9.49
CA LYS A 102 -9.75 -1.44 -10.22
C LYS A 102 -10.66 -0.24 -10.51
N LYS A 103 -10.28 0.94 -10.05
CA LYS A 103 -10.95 2.17 -10.46
C LYS A 103 -10.68 2.36 -11.96
N THR A 104 -11.69 2.19 -12.79
CA THR A 104 -11.64 2.52 -14.22
C THR A 104 -11.86 4.02 -14.37
N THR A 105 -10.85 4.81 -14.07
CA THR A 105 -10.84 6.22 -14.48
C THR A 105 -10.59 6.25 -15.98
N LYS A 106 -11.49 6.86 -16.76
CA LYS A 106 -11.24 7.12 -18.17
C LYS A 106 -10.13 8.15 -18.27
N ILE A 107 -8.91 7.70 -18.45
CA ILE A 107 -7.74 8.56 -18.68
C ILE A 107 -7.90 9.12 -20.09
N GLY A 108 -7.81 10.44 -20.25
CA GLY A 108 -7.72 11.09 -21.55
C GLY A 108 -6.57 10.50 -22.40
N LYS A 109 -6.59 10.74 -23.73
CA LYS A 109 -5.47 10.31 -24.56
C LYS A 109 -4.23 11.13 -24.18
N PRO A 110 -3.11 10.51 -23.80
CA PRO A 110 -1.87 11.22 -23.50
C PRO A 110 -1.32 11.86 -24.78
N TYR A 111 -0.91 13.13 -24.72
CA TYR A 111 -0.48 13.90 -25.89
C TYR A 111 0.99 13.65 -26.25
N TYR A 112 1.90 13.67 -25.27
CA TYR A 112 3.36 13.58 -25.49
C TYR A 112 3.90 12.25 -24.98
N LYS A 113 3.69 11.20 -25.77
CA LYS A 113 4.20 9.85 -25.48
C LYS A 113 5.56 9.63 -26.14
N THR A 114 6.38 8.84 -25.47
CA THR A 114 7.60 8.26 -26.02
C THR A 114 7.61 6.74 -25.88
N ASP A 115 8.49 6.08 -26.62
CA ASP A 115 8.65 4.64 -26.54
C ASP A 115 9.36 4.21 -25.25
N ASN A 116 9.24 2.93 -24.91
CA ASN A 116 9.96 2.31 -23.80
C ASN A 116 11.39 1.97 -24.25
N LEU A 117 12.34 2.84 -23.95
CA LEU A 117 13.75 2.64 -24.27
C LEU A 117 14.40 1.60 -23.37
N LEU A 118 13.97 1.48 -22.11
CA LEU A 118 14.61 0.58 -21.14
C LEU A 118 14.28 -0.89 -21.39
N GLN A 119 13.10 -1.22 -21.92
CA GLN A 119 12.66 -2.59 -22.19
C GLN A 119 12.88 -3.56 -21.01
N ARG A 120 12.74 -3.06 -19.77
CA ARG A 120 13.03 -3.75 -18.50
C ARG A 120 14.50 -4.05 -18.25
N GLN A 121 15.39 -3.46 -18.99
CA GLN A 121 16.83 -3.54 -18.70
C GLN A 121 17.19 -2.40 -17.74
N PHE A 122 16.97 -2.62 -16.45
CA PHE A 122 17.25 -1.64 -15.40
C PHE A 122 18.72 -1.70 -15.00
N LYS A 123 19.59 -1.27 -15.93
CA LYS A 123 21.04 -1.21 -15.75
C LYS A 123 21.54 0.14 -16.26
N ALA A 124 22.48 0.71 -15.54
CA ALA A 124 23.23 1.90 -15.91
C ALA A 124 24.72 1.62 -15.69
N SER A 125 25.58 2.26 -16.49
CA SER A 125 27.03 2.08 -16.42
C SER A 125 27.67 3.06 -15.44
N CYS A 126 27.00 4.19 -15.19
CA CYS A 126 27.46 5.23 -14.27
C CYS A 126 26.24 5.94 -13.62
N PRO A 127 26.49 6.68 -12.52
CA PRO A 127 25.45 7.48 -11.90
C PRO A 127 24.83 8.48 -12.87
N MET A 128 23.52 8.74 -12.71
CA MET A 128 22.73 9.70 -13.47
C MET A 128 22.61 9.41 -14.98
N GLU A 129 23.02 8.24 -15.45
CA GLU A 129 22.82 7.78 -16.84
C GLU A 129 21.35 7.42 -17.12
N VAL A 130 20.74 6.69 -16.20
CA VAL A 130 19.34 6.24 -16.30
C VAL A 130 18.63 6.50 -15.00
N LEU A 131 17.62 7.35 -15.06
CA LEU A 131 16.74 7.68 -13.93
C LEU A 131 15.34 7.12 -14.16
N THR A 132 14.64 6.81 -13.09
CA THR A 132 13.20 6.47 -13.13
C THR A 132 12.43 7.38 -12.19
N THR A 133 11.23 7.77 -12.59
CA THR A 133 10.35 8.64 -11.80
C THR A 133 8.93 8.08 -11.73
N ASP A 134 8.28 8.29 -10.59
CA ASP A 134 6.89 7.91 -10.38
C ASP A 134 6.27 8.72 -9.23
N ILE A 135 4.93 8.78 -9.22
CA ILE A 135 4.16 9.38 -8.13
C ILE A 135 3.44 8.28 -7.36
N THR A 136 3.64 8.26 -6.05
CA THR A 136 2.91 7.35 -5.19
C THR A 136 1.97 8.07 -4.23
N TYR A 137 0.88 7.39 -3.87
CA TYR A 137 -0.16 7.88 -2.97
C TYR A 137 0.17 7.48 -1.54
N LEU A 138 0.11 8.44 -0.62
CA LEU A 138 0.35 8.29 0.81
C LEU A 138 -0.95 8.55 1.58
N PRO A 139 -1.85 7.54 1.70
CA PRO A 139 -3.14 7.71 2.37
C PRO A 139 -2.98 7.68 3.88
N PHE A 140 -3.54 8.66 4.58
CA PHE A 140 -3.58 8.70 6.05
C PHE A 140 -4.90 9.30 6.56
N GLY A 141 -5.46 8.75 7.63
CA GLY A 141 -6.74 9.20 8.17
C GLY A 141 -7.84 9.31 7.09
N HIS A 142 -8.29 10.53 6.84
CA HIS A 142 -9.24 10.86 5.76
C HIS A 142 -8.59 11.70 4.64
N SER A 143 -7.28 11.91 4.71
CA SER A 143 -6.49 12.74 3.80
C SER A 143 -5.60 11.90 2.89
N MET A 144 -4.97 12.57 1.93
CA MET A 144 -4.07 11.99 0.96
C MET A 144 -2.92 12.95 0.70
N LEU A 145 -1.69 12.45 0.77
CA LEU A 145 -0.52 13.13 0.22
C LEU A 145 0.01 12.37 -1.00
N TYR A 146 0.82 13.03 -1.78
CA TYR A 146 1.43 12.51 -2.98
C TYR A 146 2.95 12.69 -2.87
N LEU A 147 3.70 11.62 -3.11
CA LEU A 147 5.15 11.66 -3.17
C LEU A 147 5.56 11.47 -4.63
N SER A 148 6.17 12.48 -5.22
CA SER A 148 6.94 12.36 -6.46
C SER A 148 8.39 12.06 -6.11
N SER A 149 9.01 11.10 -6.76
CA SER A 149 10.40 10.73 -6.52
C SER A 149 11.13 10.39 -7.82
N ILE A 150 12.44 10.61 -7.83
CA ILE A 150 13.35 10.25 -8.90
C ILE A 150 14.42 9.34 -8.30
N MET A 151 14.60 8.16 -8.91
CA MET A 151 15.58 7.16 -8.49
C MET A 151 16.64 6.99 -9.59
N ASP A 152 17.90 6.97 -9.18
CA ASP A 152 18.99 6.54 -10.05
C ASP A 152 19.03 5.00 -10.15
N ILE A 153 19.02 4.50 -11.37
CA ILE A 153 19.03 3.05 -11.63
C ILE A 153 20.40 2.44 -11.31
N TYR A 154 21.47 3.21 -11.38
CA TYR A 154 22.83 2.73 -11.12
C TYR A 154 23.01 2.20 -9.70
N ASN A 155 22.62 3.00 -8.71
CA ASN A 155 22.82 2.70 -7.27
C ASN A 155 21.52 2.57 -6.47
N ARG A 156 20.35 2.74 -7.12
CA ARG A 156 19.01 2.71 -6.50
C ARG A 156 18.73 3.87 -5.54
N GLU A 157 19.54 4.91 -5.57
CA GLU A 157 19.40 6.09 -4.73
C GLU A 157 18.22 6.96 -5.18
N ILE A 158 17.48 7.51 -4.22
CA ILE A 158 16.48 8.56 -4.48
C ILE A 158 17.23 9.90 -4.54
N VAL A 159 17.42 10.39 -5.75
CA VAL A 159 18.18 11.63 -6.01
C VAL A 159 17.36 12.91 -5.85
N ALA A 160 16.04 12.80 -5.98
CA ALA A 160 15.11 13.90 -5.71
C ALA A 160 13.75 13.38 -5.28
N TYR A 161 13.06 14.11 -4.41
CA TYR A 161 11.67 13.84 -4.06
C TYR A 161 10.94 15.11 -3.59
N LYS A 162 9.61 15.11 -3.75
CA LYS A 162 8.73 16.14 -3.19
C LYS A 162 7.42 15.50 -2.72
N ILE A 163 6.93 15.98 -1.56
CA ILE A 163 5.63 15.59 -1.01
C ILE A 163 4.69 16.80 -1.10
N ASP A 164 3.47 16.58 -1.58
CA ASP A 164 2.45 17.62 -1.69
C ASP A 164 1.05 17.04 -1.43
N ASP A 165 0.07 17.90 -1.18
CA ASP A 165 -1.35 17.53 -1.04
C ASP A 165 -2.07 17.43 -2.39
N LYS A 166 -1.42 17.79 -3.50
CA LYS A 166 -1.93 17.74 -4.87
C LYS A 166 -1.03 16.92 -5.79
N GLN A 167 -1.68 16.16 -6.65
CA GLN A 167 -1.02 15.44 -7.75
C GLN A 167 -1.17 16.27 -9.04
N ASP A 168 -0.40 17.30 -9.16
CA ASP A 168 -0.42 18.20 -10.31
C ASP A 168 0.96 18.30 -11.01
N GLN A 169 1.03 19.15 -12.02
CA GLN A 169 2.25 19.38 -12.80
C GLN A 169 3.36 20.02 -11.97
N SER A 170 3.02 20.86 -11.00
CA SER A 170 3.99 21.52 -10.13
C SER A 170 4.77 20.49 -9.30
N LEU A 171 4.09 19.49 -8.73
CA LEU A 171 4.73 18.43 -7.95
C LEU A 171 5.89 17.77 -8.73
N VAL A 172 5.66 17.39 -9.98
CA VAL A 172 6.66 16.69 -10.80
C VAL A 172 7.76 17.63 -11.30
N ASN A 173 7.39 18.84 -11.73
CA ASN A 173 8.36 19.83 -12.19
C ASN A 173 9.30 20.25 -11.06
N ASP A 174 8.77 20.50 -9.87
CA ASP A 174 9.55 20.90 -8.71
C ASP A 174 10.47 19.76 -8.22
N THR A 175 10.02 18.49 -8.37
CA THR A 175 10.89 17.34 -8.10
C THR A 175 12.06 17.30 -9.08
N LEU A 176 11.78 17.50 -10.38
CA LEU A 176 12.82 17.47 -11.41
C LEU A 176 13.80 18.64 -11.33
N ASN A 177 13.36 19.79 -10.82
CA ASN A 177 14.18 20.99 -10.65
C ASN A 177 15.13 20.94 -9.42
N GLN A 178 15.00 19.93 -8.57
CA GLN A 178 15.90 19.77 -7.41
C GLN A 178 17.30 19.27 -7.79
N ILE A 179 17.46 18.70 -8.99
CA ILE A 179 18.71 18.08 -9.42
C ILE A 179 19.17 18.61 -10.78
N ASP A 180 20.47 18.68 -10.91
CA ASP A 180 21.11 18.92 -12.20
C ASP A 180 21.30 17.58 -12.90
N ILE A 181 20.63 17.42 -14.02
CA ILE A 181 20.64 16.17 -14.80
C ILE A 181 21.61 16.34 -15.97
N PRO A 182 22.56 15.40 -16.18
CA PRO A 182 23.45 15.43 -17.32
C PRO A 182 22.67 15.36 -18.65
N GLU A 183 23.15 16.08 -19.65
CA GLU A 183 22.61 16.01 -20.99
C GLU A 183 22.68 14.57 -21.53
N GLY A 184 21.59 14.10 -22.14
CA GLY A 184 21.47 12.73 -22.65
C GLY A 184 21.07 11.69 -21.61
N CYS A 185 20.85 12.06 -20.35
CA CYS A 185 20.29 11.16 -19.33
C CYS A 185 18.91 10.65 -19.76
N ILE A 186 18.67 9.36 -19.57
CA ILE A 186 17.36 8.75 -19.83
C ILE A 186 16.49 8.86 -18.58
N LEU A 187 15.35 9.55 -18.66
CA LEU A 187 14.37 9.62 -17.59
C LEU A 187 13.13 8.79 -17.95
N HIS A 188 12.93 7.69 -17.23
CA HIS A 188 11.84 6.76 -17.46
C HIS A 188 10.68 7.02 -16.51
N SER A 189 9.45 7.09 -17.04
CA SER A 189 8.22 7.29 -16.27
C SER A 189 7.10 6.35 -16.74
N ASP A 190 5.97 6.35 -16.01
CA ASP A 190 4.73 5.81 -16.54
C ASP A 190 4.08 6.76 -17.59
N GLN A 191 2.91 6.36 -18.12
CA GLN A 191 2.12 7.19 -19.02
C GLN A 191 1.06 8.03 -18.26
N GLY A 192 1.36 8.48 -17.05
CA GLY A 192 0.49 9.35 -16.27
C GLY A 192 0.25 10.71 -16.95
N SER A 193 -0.86 11.35 -16.62
CA SER A 193 -1.26 12.62 -17.25
C SER A 193 -0.22 13.75 -17.04
N VAL A 194 0.46 13.76 -15.90
CA VAL A 194 1.49 14.74 -15.58
C VAL A 194 2.74 14.54 -16.45
N TYR A 195 3.18 13.30 -16.65
CA TYR A 195 4.37 12.97 -17.46
C TYR A 195 4.12 13.09 -18.97
N THR A 196 2.86 13.01 -19.41
CA THR A 196 2.48 13.17 -20.83
C THR A 196 2.00 14.57 -21.17
N SER A 197 2.13 15.52 -20.23
CA SER A 197 1.77 16.92 -20.43
C SER A 197 2.79 17.65 -21.30
N TYR A 198 2.35 18.73 -21.94
CA TYR A 198 3.24 19.61 -22.72
C TYR A 198 4.30 20.29 -21.85
N ALA A 199 3.91 20.75 -20.66
CA ALA A 199 4.82 21.43 -19.74
C ALA A 199 5.97 20.50 -19.29
N TYR A 200 5.68 19.22 -19.01
CA TYR A 200 6.72 18.25 -18.67
C TYR A 200 7.61 17.92 -19.86
N TYR A 201 7.02 17.80 -21.04
CA TYR A 201 7.77 17.60 -22.28
C TYR A 201 8.78 18.75 -22.49
N GLN A 202 8.33 20.01 -22.43
CA GLN A 202 9.21 21.17 -22.58
C GLN A 202 10.34 21.19 -21.54
N LEU A 203 10.02 20.94 -20.27
CA LEU A 203 11.02 20.92 -19.20
C LEU A 203 12.11 19.86 -19.44
N CYS A 204 11.73 18.67 -19.93
CA CYS A 204 12.70 17.63 -20.26
C CYS A 204 13.58 18.03 -21.46
N GLU A 205 13.00 18.64 -22.51
CA GLU A 205 13.76 19.14 -23.66
C GLU A 205 14.75 20.24 -23.24
N GLU A 206 14.31 21.20 -22.42
CA GLU A 206 15.16 22.28 -21.89
C GLU A 206 16.36 21.76 -21.08
N LYS A 207 16.18 20.62 -20.39
CA LYS A 207 17.23 19.97 -19.59
C LYS A 207 18.06 18.96 -20.41
N GLY A 208 17.80 18.77 -21.69
CA GLY A 208 18.50 17.78 -22.51
C GLY A 208 18.22 16.32 -22.13
N ILE A 209 17.07 16.05 -21.51
CA ILE A 209 16.68 14.74 -21.00
C ILE A 209 16.03 13.90 -22.11
N ILE A 210 16.50 12.67 -22.28
CA ILE A 210 15.88 11.67 -23.16
C ILE A 210 14.74 10.99 -22.40
N ARG A 211 13.49 11.25 -22.82
CA ARG A 211 12.32 10.67 -22.18
C ARG A 211 12.10 9.23 -22.64
N SER A 212 11.76 8.38 -21.68
CA SER A 212 11.35 6.98 -21.91
C SER A 212 10.06 6.71 -21.13
N MET A 213 9.14 5.91 -21.67
CA MET A 213 7.86 5.64 -20.99
C MET A 213 7.50 4.16 -20.97
N SER A 214 7.00 3.70 -19.83
CA SER A 214 6.43 2.37 -19.66
C SER A 214 5.30 2.12 -20.65
N ARG A 215 5.14 0.89 -21.10
CA ARG A 215 3.95 0.49 -21.87
C ARG A 215 2.70 0.60 -21.02
N LYS A 216 1.59 0.96 -21.64
CA LYS A 216 0.32 1.14 -20.94
C LYS A 216 -0.11 -0.14 -20.22
N GLY A 217 -0.36 -0.01 -18.91
CA GLY A 217 -0.84 -1.12 -18.07
C GLY A 217 0.20 -2.20 -17.79
N THR A 218 1.49 -1.88 -17.91
CA THR A 218 2.61 -2.78 -17.66
C THR A 218 3.46 -2.25 -16.50
N PRO A 219 3.06 -2.49 -15.23
CA PRO A 219 3.82 -2.02 -14.05
C PRO A 219 5.27 -2.51 -14.03
N ALA A 220 5.52 -3.72 -14.54
CA ALA A 220 6.87 -4.28 -14.61
C ALA A 220 7.87 -3.43 -15.41
N ASP A 221 7.41 -2.48 -16.21
CA ASP A 221 8.28 -1.57 -16.96
C ASP A 221 8.83 -0.43 -16.10
N ASN A 222 8.31 -0.22 -14.87
CA ASN A 222 8.82 0.75 -13.88
C ASN A 222 9.06 0.09 -12.50
N ALA A 223 9.35 -1.21 -12.49
CA ALA A 223 9.43 -2.03 -11.30
C ALA A 223 10.39 -1.52 -10.20
N PRO A 224 11.57 -0.92 -10.50
CA PRO A 224 12.48 -0.49 -9.43
C PRO A 224 11.85 0.53 -8.49
N ILE A 225 11.29 1.61 -9.03
CA ILE A 225 10.71 2.68 -8.21
C ILE A 225 9.36 2.26 -7.58
N GLU A 226 8.57 1.41 -8.27
CA GLU A 226 7.34 0.84 -7.68
C GLU A 226 7.66 -0.05 -6.47
N SER A 227 8.75 -0.82 -6.54
CA SER A 227 9.25 -1.65 -5.44
C SER A 227 9.65 -0.80 -4.24
N PHE A 228 10.41 0.26 -4.48
CA PHE A 228 10.79 1.24 -3.47
C PHE A 228 9.56 1.87 -2.81
N HIS A 229 8.59 2.36 -3.59
CA HIS A 229 7.34 2.93 -3.05
C HIS A 229 6.54 1.92 -2.22
N SER A 230 6.57 0.66 -2.59
CA SER A 230 5.92 -0.41 -1.82
C SER A 230 6.59 -0.63 -0.47
N SER A 231 7.94 -0.66 -0.44
CA SER A 231 8.73 -0.77 0.80
C SER A 231 8.50 0.43 1.71
N LEU A 232 8.60 1.65 1.18
CA LEU A 232 8.35 2.89 1.92
C LEU A 232 6.96 2.87 2.58
N LYS A 233 5.92 2.52 1.83
CA LYS A 233 4.57 2.43 2.38
C LYS A 233 4.42 1.34 3.43
N SER A 234 5.13 0.24 3.29
CA SER A 234 5.11 -0.83 4.28
C SER A 234 5.73 -0.39 5.59
N GLU A 235 6.82 0.35 5.54
CA GLU A 235 7.54 0.83 6.72
C GLU A 235 6.87 2.03 7.41
N THR A 236 6.16 2.87 6.66
CA THR A 236 5.50 4.07 7.22
C THR A 236 4.04 3.84 7.59
N PHE A 237 3.23 3.30 6.68
CA PHE A 237 1.76 3.31 6.81
C PHE A 237 1.17 1.97 7.25
N TYR A 238 1.84 0.85 6.96
CA TYR A 238 1.29 -0.47 7.30
C TYR A 238 1.69 -0.96 8.69
N ILE A 239 2.81 -0.48 9.22
CA ILE A 239 3.26 -0.80 10.59
C ILE A 239 2.49 0.05 11.61
N ASN A 240 2.25 1.33 11.32
CA ASN A 240 1.54 2.26 12.18
C ASN A 240 0.10 2.46 11.67
N ASN A 241 -0.83 1.60 12.06
CA ASN A 241 -2.25 1.66 11.71
C ASN A 241 -3.01 2.93 12.22
N GLN A 242 -2.32 3.97 12.70
CA GLN A 242 -2.89 5.13 13.40
C GLN A 242 -2.30 6.48 13.01
N LEU A 243 -1.98 6.69 11.72
CA LEU A 243 -1.66 8.04 11.28
C LEU A 243 -2.95 8.87 11.14
N ASN A 244 -3.60 9.18 12.28
CA ASN A 244 -4.63 10.24 12.40
C ASN A 244 -3.97 11.61 12.67
N ASN A 245 -2.80 11.83 12.12
CA ASN A 245 -1.95 12.98 12.38
C ASN A 245 -2.18 14.09 11.34
N SER A 246 -1.69 15.29 11.63
CA SER A 246 -1.67 16.39 10.66
C SER A 246 -0.73 16.07 9.48
N ASN A 247 -0.92 16.72 8.33
CA ASN A 247 -0.07 16.57 7.14
C ASN A 247 1.42 16.68 7.48
N HIS A 248 1.79 17.65 8.32
CA HIS A 248 3.17 17.92 8.71
C HIS A 248 3.84 16.70 9.38
N ILE A 249 3.17 16.09 10.34
CA ILE A 249 3.71 14.92 11.05
C ILE A 249 3.88 13.73 10.10
N VAL A 250 2.94 13.55 9.15
CA VAL A 250 3.05 12.48 8.15
C VAL A 250 4.22 12.73 7.20
N ILE A 251 4.44 13.97 6.78
CA ILE A 251 5.59 14.38 5.97
C ILE A 251 6.89 14.06 6.73
N ASP A 252 7.01 14.49 7.97
CA ASP A 252 8.19 14.24 8.81
C ASP A 252 8.49 12.73 8.96
N ILE A 253 7.47 11.90 9.15
CA ILE A 253 7.63 10.44 9.23
C ILE A 253 8.16 9.88 7.92
N VAL A 254 7.57 10.29 6.79
CA VAL A 254 7.98 9.83 5.47
C VAL A 254 9.41 10.28 5.16
N GLU A 255 9.75 11.52 5.43
CA GLU A 255 11.11 12.06 5.21
C GLU A 255 12.17 11.37 6.08
N ASN A 256 11.86 11.09 7.34
CA ASN A 256 12.79 10.37 8.22
C ASN A 256 12.98 8.93 7.74
N THR A 257 11.92 8.28 7.26
CA THR A 257 12.01 6.93 6.69
C THR A 257 12.81 6.93 5.39
N LEU A 258 12.60 7.91 4.52
CA LEU A 258 13.38 8.10 3.28
C LEU A 258 14.87 8.25 3.60
N LYS A 259 15.25 9.12 4.55
CA LYS A 259 16.64 9.29 4.99
C LYS A 259 17.24 7.98 5.51
N THR A 260 16.47 7.20 6.27
CA THR A 260 16.92 5.92 6.81
C THR A 260 17.13 4.87 5.71
N ILE A 261 16.23 4.76 4.75
CA ILE A 261 16.35 3.83 3.62
C ILE A 261 17.57 4.19 2.76
N ILE A 262 17.75 5.47 2.44
CA ILE A 262 18.89 5.95 1.67
C ILE A 262 20.22 5.59 2.37
N ILE A 263 20.35 5.81 3.69
CA ILE A 263 21.56 5.49 4.45
C ILE A 263 21.83 3.97 4.49
N ILE A 264 20.80 3.13 4.60
CA ILE A 264 20.96 1.67 4.66
C ILE A 264 21.39 1.09 3.32
N GLU A 265 20.88 1.62 2.21
CA GLU A 265 21.29 1.17 0.87
C GLU A 265 22.71 1.64 0.52
N PHE A 266 23.12 2.82 0.96
CA PHE A 266 24.49 3.34 0.77
C PHE A 266 25.57 2.51 1.49
N ASN A 267 25.24 1.89 2.62
CA ASN A 267 26.19 1.08 3.40
C ASN A 267 26.28 -0.39 2.95
N LYS A 268 25.58 -0.79 1.90
CA LYS A 268 25.62 -2.16 1.33
C LYS A 268 26.52 -2.32 0.11
N ASN A 269 27.08 -1.22 -0.38
CA ASN A 269 28.12 -1.17 -1.44
C ASN A 269 29.45 -0.76 -0.78
#